data_57dc409fa97808343de63c95c2ff89d5
#
_entry.id   57dc409fa97808343de63c95c2ff89d5
#
_cell.length_a   1.000
_cell.length_b   1.000
_cell.length_c   1.000
_cell.angle_alpha   90.00
_cell.angle_beta   90.00
_cell.angle_gamma   90.00
#
_symmetry.space_group_name_H-M   'P 1'
#
loop_
_entity.id
_entity.type
_entity.pdbx_description
1 polymer ?
#
loop_
_entity_poly.entity_id
_entity_poly.type
_entity_poly.pdbx_seq_one_letter_code
_entity_poly.pdbx_strand_id
1 'polypeptide(L)'
;MYKETILQNPVFEDFYKFLGSSDSQKIISDNGYVSTKDDTSSYVKENDFKGTINISGSTSLQPLMTLLAEKYETIQTNVDVIVSGGGSGTGYKNAENNVSDFGMISETFNSEKAPSCTSYEVAKDGIALIVNKVNSFDNITLEHLKNIYDCDINGEEKISTWGDLA
;
A
#
# COMPACT_ATOMS: atom_id res chain seq x y z
N MET A 1 -1.27 6.88 5.42
CA MET A 1 -1.72 7.62 6.62
C MET A 1 -1.29 9.06 6.56
N TYR A 2 -1.98 9.93 7.25
CA TYR A 2 -1.79 11.38 7.23
C TYR A 2 -2.45 12.02 8.45
N LYS A 3 -2.08 13.25 8.78
CA LYS A 3 -2.83 14.04 9.75
C LYS A 3 -4.02 14.72 9.07
N GLU A 4 -5.20 14.65 9.65
CA GLU A 4 -6.39 15.25 9.02
C GLU A 4 -6.23 16.75 8.74
N THR A 5 -5.44 17.43 9.54
CA THR A 5 -5.16 18.87 9.37
C THR A 5 -4.44 19.20 8.05
N ILE A 6 -3.72 18.25 7.43
CA ILE A 6 -3.06 18.54 6.14
C ILE A 6 -4.08 18.73 5.01
N LEU A 7 -5.26 18.11 5.10
CA LEU A 7 -6.32 18.27 4.10
C LEU A 7 -6.95 19.67 4.08
N GLN A 8 -6.58 20.55 5.02
CA GLN A 8 -6.91 21.97 4.93
C GLN A 8 -6.10 22.68 3.82
N ASN A 9 -4.99 22.08 3.38
CA ASN A 9 -4.27 22.54 2.20
C ASN A 9 -4.95 21.94 0.96
N PRO A 10 -5.44 22.79 0.03
CA PRO A 10 -6.20 22.30 -1.12
C PRO A 10 -5.40 21.39 -2.06
N VAL A 11 -4.07 21.50 -2.12
CA VAL A 11 -3.22 20.58 -2.90
C VAL A 11 -3.28 19.15 -2.36
N PHE A 12 -3.21 19.00 -1.03
CA PHE A 12 -3.25 17.68 -0.39
C PHE A 12 -4.65 17.09 -0.41
N GLU A 13 -5.69 17.91 -0.25
CA GLU A 13 -7.08 17.49 -0.39
C GLU A 13 -7.38 16.98 -1.80
N ASP A 14 -6.89 17.69 -2.83
CA ASP A 14 -7.08 17.33 -4.22
C ASP A 14 -6.38 16.00 -4.56
N PHE A 15 -5.14 15.83 -4.11
CA PHE A 15 -4.42 14.55 -4.25
C PHE A 15 -5.15 13.41 -3.54
N TYR A 16 -5.68 13.66 -2.34
CA TYR A 16 -6.47 12.68 -1.60
C TYR A 16 -7.74 12.27 -2.37
N LYS A 17 -8.45 13.24 -2.98
CA LYS A 17 -9.61 12.97 -3.87
C LYS A 17 -9.20 12.15 -5.08
N PHE A 18 -8.05 12.49 -5.71
CA PHE A 18 -7.51 11.71 -6.81
C PHE A 18 -7.26 10.25 -6.43
N LEU A 19 -6.66 9.97 -5.27
CA LEU A 19 -6.43 8.59 -4.80
C LEU A 19 -7.72 7.78 -4.67
N GLY A 20 -8.85 8.41 -4.38
CA GLY A 20 -10.16 7.78 -4.28
C GLY A 20 -10.92 7.64 -5.60
N SER A 21 -10.40 8.19 -6.70
CA SER A 21 -11.08 8.21 -7.99
C SER A 21 -11.02 6.87 -8.75
N SER A 22 -11.93 6.68 -9.71
CA SER A 22 -11.90 5.50 -10.59
C SER A 22 -10.63 5.45 -11.45
N ASP A 23 -10.03 6.59 -11.79
CA ASP A 23 -8.77 6.64 -12.52
C ASP A 23 -7.62 6.00 -11.71
N SER A 24 -7.53 6.31 -10.42
CA SER A 24 -6.56 5.69 -9.50
C SER A 24 -6.88 4.21 -9.28
N GLN A 25 -8.14 3.85 -9.06
CA GLN A 25 -8.55 2.47 -8.83
C GLN A 25 -8.25 1.59 -10.05
N LYS A 26 -8.37 2.15 -11.27
CA LYS A 26 -7.95 1.46 -12.49
C LYS A 26 -6.43 1.21 -12.53
N ILE A 27 -5.61 2.19 -12.17
CA ILE A 27 -4.15 2.02 -12.09
C ILE A 27 -3.80 0.93 -11.08
N ILE A 28 -4.44 0.92 -9.92
CA ILE A 28 -4.28 -0.09 -8.87
C ILE A 28 -4.55 -1.49 -9.43
N SER A 29 -5.69 -1.68 -10.07
CA SER A 29 -6.09 -2.98 -10.64
C SER A 29 -5.22 -3.41 -11.82
N ASP A 30 -4.87 -2.49 -12.72
CA ASP A 30 -4.02 -2.78 -13.88
C ASP A 30 -2.59 -3.20 -13.47
N ASN A 31 -2.15 -2.86 -12.25
CA ASN A 31 -0.85 -3.22 -11.70
C ASN A 31 -0.89 -4.40 -10.71
N GLY A 32 -1.98 -5.17 -10.71
CA GLY A 32 -2.09 -6.43 -9.96
C GLY A 32 -2.47 -6.28 -8.49
N TYR A 33 -2.82 -5.08 -8.03
CA TYR A 33 -3.36 -4.84 -6.71
C TYR A 33 -4.89 -4.92 -6.71
N VAL A 34 -5.48 -5.11 -5.55
CA VAL A 34 -6.94 -5.12 -5.40
C VAL A 34 -7.42 -3.71 -5.06
N SER A 35 -8.36 -3.20 -5.87
CA SER A 35 -9.06 -1.95 -5.62
C SER A 35 -9.80 -2.00 -4.28
N THR A 36 -9.83 -0.87 -3.58
CA THR A 36 -10.54 -0.72 -2.30
C THR A 36 -11.82 0.10 -2.42
N LYS A 37 -12.09 0.62 -3.61
CA LYS A 37 -13.25 1.44 -3.91
C LYS A 37 -13.94 0.91 -5.16
N ASP A 38 -15.22 0.61 -5.03
CA ASP A 38 -16.10 0.30 -6.15
C ASP A 38 -16.96 1.54 -6.48
N ASP A 39 -17.36 1.65 -7.73
CA ASP A 39 -18.30 2.69 -8.23
C ASP A 39 -17.90 4.14 -7.90
N THR A 40 -16.63 4.46 -7.99
CA THR A 40 -16.15 5.83 -7.83
C THR A 40 -16.19 6.62 -9.14
N SER A 41 -16.35 7.95 -9.02
CA SER A 41 -16.29 8.86 -10.16
C SER A 41 -14.86 9.02 -10.68
N SER A 42 -14.71 9.35 -11.97
CA SER A 42 -13.43 9.79 -12.51
C SER A 42 -12.97 11.07 -11.81
N TYR A 43 -11.65 11.21 -11.69
CA TYR A 43 -11.09 12.44 -11.18
C TYR A 43 -11.33 13.59 -12.16
N VAL A 44 -11.84 14.69 -11.63
CA VAL A 44 -12.09 15.93 -12.39
C VAL A 44 -11.19 17.00 -11.81
N LYS A 45 -10.31 17.55 -12.65
CA LYS A 45 -9.49 18.71 -12.30
C LYS A 45 -10.35 19.96 -12.21
N GLU A 46 -10.63 20.43 -11.01
CA GLU A 46 -11.43 21.64 -10.77
C GLU A 46 -10.57 22.91 -10.78
N ASN A 47 -9.32 22.82 -10.35
CA ASN A 47 -8.40 23.95 -10.23
C ASN A 47 -6.99 23.56 -10.67
N ASP A 48 -6.17 24.55 -11.01
CA ASP A 48 -4.73 24.41 -11.18
C ASP A 48 -4.03 24.64 -9.85
N PHE A 49 -3.53 23.56 -9.26
CA PHE A 49 -2.75 23.64 -8.04
C PHE A 49 -1.25 23.73 -8.33
N LYS A 50 -0.51 24.26 -7.37
CA LYS A 50 0.95 24.32 -7.40
C LYS A 50 1.52 24.00 -6.03
N GLY A 51 2.53 23.16 -5.97
CA GLY A 51 3.21 22.81 -4.72
C GLY A 51 3.95 21.50 -4.82
N THR A 52 4.39 21.03 -3.66
CA THR A 52 5.08 19.74 -3.53
C THR A 52 4.37 18.90 -2.50
N ILE A 53 4.20 17.62 -2.80
CA ILE A 53 3.66 16.60 -1.90
C ILE A 53 4.78 15.62 -1.57
N ASN A 54 5.13 15.47 -0.29
CA ASN A 54 6.15 14.55 0.17
C ASN A 54 5.51 13.30 0.76
N ILE A 55 5.82 12.15 0.19
CA ILE A 55 5.30 10.84 0.62
C ILE A 55 6.48 9.93 0.96
N SER A 56 6.46 9.30 2.13
CA SER A 56 7.53 8.40 2.52
C SER A 56 7.04 7.17 3.28
N GLY A 57 7.80 6.07 3.25
CA GLY A 57 7.51 4.90 4.06
C GLY A 57 7.65 3.56 3.36
N SER A 58 6.60 2.75 3.37
CA SER A 58 6.61 1.37 2.88
C SER A 58 7.27 1.20 1.51
N THR A 59 8.31 0.38 1.42
CA THR A 59 8.96 0.02 0.16
C THR A 59 8.09 -0.86 -0.72
N SER A 60 7.18 -1.64 -0.13
CA SER A 60 6.23 -2.46 -0.89
C SER A 60 5.16 -1.62 -1.57
N LEU A 61 4.71 -0.53 -0.95
CA LEU A 61 3.72 0.38 -1.52
C LEU A 61 4.35 1.42 -2.46
N GLN A 62 5.65 1.66 -2.36
CA GLN A 62 6.35 2.70 -3.11
C GLN A 62 6.14 2.59 -4.64
N PRO A 63 6.27 1.41 -5.30
CA PRO A 63 6.08 1.33 -6.75
C PRO A 63 4.68 1.77 -7.19
N LEU A 64 3.64 1.32 -6.50
CA LEU A 64 2.26 1.72 -6.80
C LEU A 64 2.06 3.22 -6.57
N MET A 65 2.54 3.74 -5.45
CA MET A 65 2.39 5.18 -5.13
C MET A 65 3.12 6.05 -6.15
N THR A 66 4.27 5.60 -6.68
CA THR A 66 4.99 6.31 -7.75
C THR A 66 4.14 6.39 -9.03
N LEU A 67 3.50 5.28 -9.45
CA LEU A 67 2.60 5.30 -10.61
C LEU A 67 1.41 6.24 -10.43
N LEU A 68 0.83 6.26 -9.23
CA LEU A 68 -0.27 7.16 -8.89
C LEU A 68 0.19 8.63 -8.88
N ALA A 69 1.38 8.90 -8.35
CA ALA A 69 1.99 10.23 -8.35
C ALA A 69 2.24 10.72 -9.77
N GLU A 70 2.91 9.93 -10.60
CA GLU A 70 3.17 10.23 -12.01
C GLU A 70 1.88 10.54 -12.78
N LYS A 71 0.83 9.74 -12.56
CA LYS A 71 -0.47 9.99 -13.19
C LYS A 71 -1.07 11.31 -12.72
N TYR A 72 -1.03 11.62 -11.44
CA TYR A 72 -1.54 12.87 -10.89
C TYR A 72 -0.78 14.09 -11.47
N GLU A 73 0.53 14.01 -11.56
CA GLU A 73 1.39 15.07 -12.14
C GLU A 73 1.08 15.34 -13.61
N THR A 74 0.62 14.33 -14.39
CA THR A 74 0.16 14.57 -15.77
C THR A 74 -1.10 15.44 -15.82
N ILE A 75 -1.87 15.51 -14.76
CA ILE A 75 -3.12 16.28 -14.67
C ILE A 75 -2.85 17.62 -13.97
N GLN A 76 -2.14 17.60 -12.84
CA GLN A 76 -1.74 18.76 -12.05
C GLN A 76 -0.26 19.12 -12.32
N THR A 77 0.01 19.64 -13.50
CA THR A 77 1.36 19.83 -14.05
C THR A 77 2.26 20.81 -13.28
N ASN A 78 1.75 21.50 -12.29
CA ASN A 78 2.50 22.39 -11.40
C ASN A 78 2.65 21.83 -9.99
N VAL A 79 2.28 20.56 -9.77
CA VAL A 79 2.46 19.85 -8.50
C VAL A 79 3.53 18.78 -8.69
N ASP A 80 4.51 18.76 -7.80
CA ASP A 80 5.52 17.71 -7.72
C ASP A 80 5.17 16.74 -6.59
N VAL A 81 5.16 15.43 -6.85
CA VAL A 81 4.88 14.40 -5.83
C VAL A 81 6.12 13.55 -5.59
N ILE A 82 6.79 13.78 -4.50
CA ILE A 82 8.04 13.10 -4.14
C ILE A 82 7.72 11.85 -3.32
N VAL A 83 7.96 10.67 -3.90
CA VAL A 83 7.73 9.38 -3.25
C VAL A 83 9.05 8.72 -2.86
N SER A 84 9.22 8.42 -1.58
CA SER A 84 10.43 7.80 -1.04
C SER A 84 10.13 6.58 -0.19
N GLY A 85 11.01 5.57 -0.26
CA GLY A 85 10.94 4.37 0.57
C GLY A 85 11.46 4.59 2.00
N GLY A 86 11.76 3.49 2.68
CA GLY A 86 12.35 3.49 4.02
C GLY A 86 11.64 2.55 5.00
N GLY A 87 10.63 1.83 4.52
CA GLY A 87 9.83 0.89 5.32
C GLY A 87 8.67 1.57 6.07
N SER A 88 7.70 0.77 6.51
CA SER A 88 6.50 1.28 7.21
C SER A 88 6.82 2.07 8.49
N GLY A 89 7.88 1.69 9.21
CA GLY A 89 8.33 2.44 10.39
C GLY A 89 8.75 3.89 10.08
N THR A 90 9.40 4.11 8.93
CA THR A 90 9.71 5.46 8.44
C THR A 90 8.43 6.22 8.09
N GLY A 91 7.45 5.55 7.46
CA GLY A 91 6.15 6.15 7.17
C GLY A 91 5.46 6.68 8.42
N TYR A 92 5.37 5.87 9.48
CA TYR A 92 4.82 6.29 10.78
C TYR A 92 5.56 7.50 11.35
N LYS A 93 6.89 7.39 11.47
CA LYS A 93 7.72 8.43 12.07
C LYS A 93 7.63 9.75 11.31
N ASN A 94 7.71 9.70 9.99
CA ASN A 94 7.77 10.91 9.18
C ASN A 94 6.42 11.64 9.12
N ALA A 95 5.30 10.91 8.97
CA ALA A 95 3.97 11.53 9.01
C ALA A 95 3.65 12.10 10.40
N GLU A 96 3.96 11.37 11.49
CA GLU A 96 3.72 11.86 12.85
C GLU A 96 4.49 13.13 13.15
N ASN A 97 5.73 13.24 12.66
CA ASN A 97 6.61 14.39 12.92
C ASN A 97 6.56 15.48 11.83
N ASN A 98 5.62 15.43 10.88
CA ASN A 98 5.49 16.34 9.75
C ASN A 98 6.77 16.45 8.88
N VAL A 99 7.52 15.37 8.76
CA VAL A 99 8.67 15.24 7.85
C VAL A 99 8.18 14.90 6.44
N SER A 100 7.09 14.16 6.33
CA SER A 100 6.34 13.96 5.09
C SER A 100 4.86 14.28 5.30
N ASP A 101 4.20 14.67 4.22
CA ASP A 101 2.77 15.02 4.22
C ASP A 101 1.92 13.75 4.35
N PHE A 102 2.32 12.68 3.65
CA PHE A 102 1.71 11.35 3.74
C PHE A 102 2.74 10.29 4.10
N GLY A 103 2.35 9.37 4.98
CA GLY A 103 3.13 8.19 5.33
C GLY A 103 2.58 6.94 4.67
N MET A 104 3.45 6.13 4.05
CA MET A 104 3.09 4.83 3.49
C MET A 104 3.34 3.71 4.48
N ILE A 105 2.36 2.82 4.64
CA ILE A 105 2.48 1.60 5.42
C ILE A 105 1.89 0.42 4.64
N SER A 106 2.44 -0.76 4.81
CA SER A 106 1.96 -2.02 4.23
C SER A 106 1.54 -3.03 5.31
N GLU A 107 1.05 -2.52 6.41
CA GLU A 107 0.53 -3.27 7.54
C GLU A 107 -0.76 -2.59 8.03
N THR A 108 -1.51 -3.27 8.89
CA THR A 108 -2.66 -2.65 9.58
C THR A 108 -2.20 -1.44 10.38
N PHE A 109 -2.90 -0.31 10.23
CA PHE A 109 -2.56 0.93 10.91
C PHE A 109 -2.61 0.74 12.44
N ASN A 110 -1.53 1.16 13.09
CA ASN A 110 -1.43 1.17 14.55
C ASN A 110 -1.34 2.62 15.05
N SER A 111 -2.41 3.09 15.70
CA SER A 111 -2.49 4.44 16.26
C SER A 111 -1.50 4.73 17.38
N GLU A 112 -0.94 3.71 18.03
CA GLU A 112 0.11 3.92 19.05
C GLU A 112 1.42 4.41 18.41
N LYS A 113 1.68 4.02 17.15
CA LYS A 113 2.88 4.45 16.41
C LYS A 113 2.76 5.87 15.83
N ALA A 114 1.53 6.33 15.57
CA ALA A 114 1.26 7.67 15.05
C ALA A 114 -0.12 8.17 15.54
N PRO A 115 -0.21 8.61 16.79
CA PRO A 115 -1.49 8.96 17.43
C PRO A 115 -2.18 10.18 16.82
N SER A 116 -1.43 11.06 16.14
CA SER A 116 -1.99 12.24 15.46
C SER A 116 -2.44 11.95 14.02
N CYS A 117 -2.22 10.74 13.53
CA CYS A 117 -2.52 10.37 12.15
C CYS A 117 -3.79 9.52 12.05
N THR A 118 -4.42 9.58 10.87
CA THR A 118 -5.45 8.64 10.43
C THR A 118 -4.96 7.85 9.21
N SER A 119 -5.61 6.74 8.90
CA SER A 119 -5.25 5.89 7.77
C SER A 119 -6.24 6.00 6.63
N TYR A 120 -5.73 5.81 5.41
CA TYR A 120 -6.51 5.62 4.21
C TYR A 120 -6.00 4.37 3.49
N GLU A 121 -6.89 3.43 3.22
CA GLU A 121 -6.56 2.21 2.49
C GLU A 121 -6.53 2.52 0.99
N VAL A 122 -5.33 2.52 0.41
CA VAL A 122 -5.12 2.83 -1.03
C VAL A 122 -5.43 1.61 -1.87
N ALA A 123 -4.88 0.46 -1.49
CA ALA A 123 -5.01 -0.80 -2.21
C ALA A 123 -4.87 -1.98 -1.25
N LYS A 124 -5.31 -3.16 -1.65
CA LYS A 124 -4.97 -4.42 -1.00
C LYS A 124 -4.00 -5.19 -1.87
N ASP A 125 -3.05 -5.84 -1.22
CA ASP A 125 -2.12 -6.76 -1.86
C ASP A 125 -2.43 -8.19 -1.41
N GLY A 126 -2.16 -9.16 -2.28
CA GLY A 126 -2.38 -10.57 -2.04
C GLY A 126 -1.07 -11.35 -2.15
N ILE A 127 -0.86 -12.30 -1.25
CA ILE A 127 0.24 -13.25 -1.34
C ILE A 127 -0.29 -14.51 -2.01
N ALA A 128 0.25 -14.84 -3.18
CA ALA A 128 -0.05 -16.07 -3.89
C ALA A 128 1.05 -17.11 -3.64
N LEU A 129 0.64 -18.29 -3.25
CA LEU A 129 1.54 -19.44 -3.14
C LEU A 129 1.64 -20.10 -4.50
N ILE A 130 2.85 -20.21 -5.00
CA ILE A 130 3.12 -20.87 -6.25
C ILE A 130 4.01 -22.08 -6.02
N VAL A 131 3.67 -23.18 -6.70
CA VAL A 131 4.43 -24.43 -6.68
C VAL A 131 4.71 -24.90 -8.10
N ASN A 132 5.69 -25.78 -8.24
CA ASN A 132 5.95 -26.39 -9.55
C ASN A 132 4.72 -27.20 -9.98
N LYS A 133 4.34 -27.08 -11.27
CA LYS A 133 3.18 -27.76 -11.87
C LYS A 133 3.21 -29.29 -11.82
N VAL A 134 4.36 -29.89 -11.49
CA VAL A 134 4.48 -31.35 -11.29
C VAL A 134 3.97 -31.80 -9.93
N ASN A 135 3.75 -30.87 -9.01
CA ASN A 135 3.15 -31.18 -7.71
C ASN A 135 1.63 -31.30 -7.88
N SER A 136 1.09 -32.43 -7.46
CA SER A 136 -0.29 -32.86 -7.77
C SER A 136 -1.30 -32.59 -6.64
N PHE A 137 -1.05 -31.61 -5.78
CA PHE A 137 -2.05 -31.21 -4.79
C PHE A 137 -2.78 -29.94 -5.24
N ASP A 138 -4.09 -29.93 -5.01
CA ASP A 138 -4.97 -28.87 -5.48
C ASP A 138 -5.30 -27.83 -4.40
N ASN A 139 -4.90 -28.08 -3.16
CA ASN A 139 -5.23 -27.21 -2.03
C ASN A 139 -4.13 -27.25 -0.95
N ILE A 140 -3.93 -26.10 -0.31
CA ILE A 140 -3.06 -25.95 0.85
C ILE A 140 -3.79 -25.16 1.94
N THR A 141 -3.78 -25.66 3.17
CA THR A 141 -4.40 -24.98 4.30
C THR A 141 -3.43 -24.00 4.97
N LEU A 142 -3.95 -23.06 5.75
CA LEU A 142 -3.12 -22.18 6.57
C LEU A 142 -2.29 -22.97 7.59
N GLU A 143 -2.80 -24.10 8.08
CA GLU A 143 -2.06 -25.00 8.98
C GLU A 143 -0.90 -25.67 8.24
N HIS A 144 -1.13 -26.15 7.02
CA HIS A 144 -0.05 -26.68 6.17
C HIS A 144 1.04 -25.62 5.96
N LEU A 145 0.67 -24.39 5.62
CA LEU A 145 1.61 -23.30 5.45
C LEU A 145 2.40 -23.01 6.71
N LYS A 146 1.73 -22.94 7.85
CA LYS A 146 2.39 -22.76 9.14
C LYS A 146 3.42 -23.86 9.36
N ASN A 147 3.06 -25.12 9.15
CA ASN A 147 3.92 -26.25 9.39
C ASN A 147 5.09 -26.37 8.38
N ILE A 148 4.98 -25.78 7.17
CA ILE A 148 6.09 -25.71 6.21
C ILE A 148 7.16 -24.71 6.69
N TYR A 149 6.74 -23.58 7.27
CA TYR A 149 7.66 -22.49 7.67
C TYR A 149 7.97 -22.47 9.17
N ASP A 150 7.37 -23.33 9.96
CA ASP A 150 7.57 -23.42 11.40
C ASP A 150 8.37 -24.68 11.73
N CYS A 151 9.34 -24.56 12.64
CA CYS A 151 10.08 -25.68 13.18
C CYS A 151 9.52 -26.10 14.53
N ASP A 152 9.77 -27.33 14.93
CA ASP A 152 9.50 -27.75 16.31
C ASP A 152 10.49 -27.12 17.29
N ILE A 153 10.33 -27.42 18.60
CA ILE A 153 11.21 -26.90 19.67
C ILE A 153 12.68 -27.33 19.51
N ASN A 154 12.94 -28.37 18.73
CA ASN A 154 14.29 -28.87 18.44
C ASN A 154 14.85 -28.30 17.12
N GLY A 155 14.09 -27.49 16.41
CA GLY A 155 14.44 -26.95 15.10
C GLY A 155 14.20 -27.93 13.95
N GLU A 156 13.45 -29.01 14.16
CA GLU A 156 13.08 -29.94 13.10
C GLU A 156 11.89 -29.40 12.31
N GLU A 157 11.94 -29.54 10.98
CA GLU A 157 10.84 -29.16 10.08
C GLU A 157 9.64 -30.09 10.31
N LYS A 158 8.45 -29.50 10.50
CA LYS A 158 7.21 -30.26 10.69
C LYS A 158 6.68 -30.88 9.40
N ILE A 159 6.94 -30.21 8.26
CA ILE A 159 6.64 -30.69 6.91
C ILE A 159 7.90 -30.49 6.07
N SER A 160 8.51 -31.58 5.63
CA SER A 160 9.75 -31.56 4.87
C SER A 160 9.57 -32.04 3.42
N THR A 161 8.47 -32.73 3.14
CA THR A 161 8.19 -33.23 1.80
C THR A 161 6.77 -32.91 1.36
N TRP A 162 6.55 -32.89 0.03
CA TRP A 162 5.21 -32.72 -0.55
C TRP A 162 4.24 -33.84 -0.16
N GLY A 163 4.77 -35.04 0.14
CA GLY A 163 3.98 -36.16 0.60
C GLY A 163 3.35 -35.96 1.99
N ASP A 164 3.94 -35.10 2.81
CA ASP A 164 3.42 -34.79 4.14
C ASP A 164 2.20 -33.85 4.09
N LEU A 165 1.86 -33.34 2.91
CA LEU A 165 0.69 -32.48 2.68
C LEU A 165 -0.55 -33.27 2.18
N ALA A 166 -0.41 -34.57 1.90
CA ALA A 166 -1.48 -35.40 1.31
C ALA A 166 -2.45 -35.93 2.37
#